data_db4766c5e259acdb8f5924c696965926
#
_entry.id   db4766c5e259acdb8f5924c696965926
#
_cell.length_a   1.000
_cell.length_b   1.000
_cell.length_c   1.000
_cell.angle_alpha   90.00
_cell.angle_beta   90.00
_cell.angle_gamma   90.00
#
_symmetry.space_group_name_H-M   'P 1'
#
loop_
_entity.id
_entity.type
_entity.pdbx_description
1 polymer ?
#
loop_
_entity_poly.entity_id
_entity_poly.type
_entity_poly.pdbx_seq_one_letter_code
_entity_poly.pdbx_strand_id
1 'polypeptide(L)'
;MEPMLLPWDMTAITQEVETVEHPGNGGEEGWTEHILHITIAAKSADEMRAEYAFTDYQNSALDELLADRAALASLAGSLTITSADVLEVLNSLPAGLNQIRKDAVETALSLVGKVGYFWGGKSLVLGWDSRWGTLQKVTAAGNSTTGTYRPYGLDCSGMMDWVFYNITGGEYVLGRGGGATAQHSYCTPVSQAEAQPGDLAFYPDDSHVGIVVGWREDGKLLVCH
;
A
#
# COMPACT_ATOMS: atom_id res chain seq x y z
N MET A 1 -14.56 21.39 -14.32
CA MET A 1 -13.48 20.43 -13.98
C MET A 1 -12.93 20.94 -12.65
N GLU A 2 -13.40 20.37 -11.54
CA GLU A 2 -12.93 20.78 -10.21
C GLU A 2 -11.45 20.35 -10.08
N PRO A 3 -10.57 21.21 -9.56
CA PRO A 3 -9.19 20.84 -9.33
C PRO A 3 -9.16 19.75 -8.29
N MET A 4 -8.55 18.61 -8.64
CA MET A 4 -8.26 17.53 -7.72
C MET A 4 -7.18 18.03 -6.75
N LEU A 5 -7.52 18.15 -5.46
CA LEU A 5 -6.58 18.53 -4.41
C LEU A 5 -5.42 17.54 -4.38
N LEU A 6 -4.21 18.01 -4.63
CA LEU A 6 -3.01 17.20 -4.53
C LEU A 6 -2.54 17.19 -3.06
N PRO A 7 -2.09 16.03 -2.53
CA PRO A 7 -1.70 15.92 -1.11
C PRO A 7 -0.62 16.92 -0.66
N TRP A 8 0.23 17.39 -1.56
CA TRP A 8 1.27 18.40 -1.25
C TRP A 8 0.75 19.81 -1.03
N ASP A 9 -0.47 20.13 -1.50
CA ASP A 9 -1.08 21.45 -1.22
C ASP A 9 -1.46 21.61 0.25
N MET A 10 -1.56 20.48 0.99
CA MET A 10 -1.97 20.42 2.38
C MET A 10 -0.81 20.41 3.37
N THR A 11 0.43 20.22 2.90
CA THR A 11 1.59 19.99 3.76
C THR A 11 2.78 20.83 3.31
N ALA A 12 3.32 21.65 4.19
CA ALA A 12 4.60 22.32 3.99
C ALA A 12 5.71 21.52 4.68
N ILE A 13 6.75 21.20 3.94
CA ILE A 13 7.96 20.54 4.46
C ILE A 13 9.09 21.55 4.36
N THR A 14 9.65 21.95 5.51
CA THR A 14 10.84 22.77 5.58
C THR A 14 12.02 21.98 6.09
N GLN A 15 13.20 22.26 5.56
CA GLN A 15 14.45 21.62 5.94
C GLN A 15 15.43 22.70 6.35
N GLU A 16 16.05 22.51 7.52
CA GLU A 16 17.09 23.38 8.03
C GLU A 16 18.25 22.50 8.51
N VAL A 17 19.47 22.86 8.15
CA VAL A 17 20.69 22.17 8.61
C VAL A 17 21.35 23.03 9.68
N GLU A 18 21.39 22.50 10.89
CA GLU A 18 22.16 23.06 11.99
C GLU A 18 23.56 22.44 11.96
N THR A 19 24.57 23.30 12.10
CA THR A 19 25.97 22.87 12.19
C THR A 19 26.47 23.12 13.59
N VAL A 20 26.87 22.07 14.29
CA VAL A 20 27.41 22.12 15.64
C VAL A 20 28.89 21.75 15.61
N GLU A 21 29.74 22.67 16.05
CA GLU A 21 31.18 22.45 16.15
C GLU A 21 31.53 21.89 17.52
N HIS A 22 32.19 20.74 17.57
CA HIS A 22 32.73 20.13 18.76
C HIS A 22 34.24 20.33 18.80
N PRO A 23 34.75 21.31 19.56
CA PRO A 23 36.17 21.57 19.64
C PRO A 23 36.91 20.42 20.29
N GLY A 24 38.04 20.01 19.72
CA GLY A 24 38.90 19.00 20.32
C GLY A 24 39.45 19.42 21.68
N ASN A 25 39.69 18.47 22.55
CA ASN A 25 40.24 18.70 23.88
C ASN A 25 41.37 17.71 24.17
N GLY A 26 42.51 18.22 24.60
CA GLY A 26 43.60 17.41 25.19
C GLY A 26 44.31 16.40 24.27
N GLY A 27 44.26 16.61 22.95
CA GLY A 27 44.91 15.75 21.95
C GLY A 27 43.97 14.96 21.03
N GLU A 28 42.67 15.15 21.21
CA GLU A 28 41.63 14.68 20.27
C GLU A 28 41.31 15.77 19.27
N GLU A 29 41.14 15.39 18.00
CA GLU A 29 40.70 16.29 16.93
C GLU A 29 39.24 16.69 17.16
N GLY A 30 38.90 17.96 16.94
CA GLY A 30 37.52 18.44 16.92
C GLY A 30 36.76 17.86 15.74
N TRP A 31 35.45 17.78 15.86
CA TRP A 31 34.56 17.31 14.80
C TRP A 31 33.34 18.20 14.64
N THR A 32 32.72 18.14 13.49
CA THR A 32 31.55 18.95 13.14
C THR A 32 30.36 18.00 12.98
N GLU A 33 29.26 18.34 13.61
CA GLU A 33 27.98 17.64 13.48
C GLU A 33 27.05 18.46 12.59
N HIS A 34 26.38 17.80 11.66
CA HIS A 34 25.32 18.38 10.85
C HIS A 34 23.99 17.72 11.23
N ILE A 35 23.10 18.51 11.84
CA ILE A 35 21.77 18.05 12.25
C ILE A 35 20.76 18.55 11.23
N LEU A 36 20.06 17.65 10.57
CA LEU A 36 18.98 17.99 9.66
C LEU A 36 17.66 18.08 10.42
N HIS A 37 17.13 19.27 10.55
CA HIS A 37 15.79 19.52 11.08
C HIS A 37 14.77 19.47 9.94
N ILE A 38 13.81 18.55 10.02
CA ILE A 38 12.70 18.48 9.11
C ILE A 38 11.44 18.87 9.86
N THR A 39 10.83 19.98 9.44
CA THR A 39 9.55 20.43 9.99
C THR A 39 8.45 20.15 8.97
N ILE A 40 7.42 19.41 9.39
CA ILE A 40 6.24 19.11 8.59
C ILE A 40 5.08 19.88 9.22
N ALA A 41 4.55 20.85 8.49
CA ALA A 41 3.37 21.61 8.88
C ALA A 41 2.21 21.25 7.96
N ALA A 42 1.14 20.68 8.52
CA ALA A 42 -0.08 20.39 7.78
C ALA A 42 -1.12 21.47 8.05
N LYS A 43 -1.87 21.88 7.02
CA LYS A 43 -3.01 22.78 7.16
C LYS A 43 -4.11 22.10 7.97
N SER A 44 -4.74 22.85 8.86
CA SER A 44 -5.92 22.38 9.58
C SER A 44 -7.13 22.28 8.65
N ALA A 45 -8.14 21.53 9.08
CA ALA A 45 -9.40 21.43 8.33
C ALA A 45 -10.05 22.80 8.11
N ASP A 46 -9.97 23.71 9.10
CA ASP A 46 -10.56 25.05 8.99
C ASP A 46 -9.80 25.95 8.01
N GLU A 47 -8.45 25.83 7.98
CA GLU A 47 -7.64 26.52 6.98
C GLU A 47 -7.97 26.05 5.56
N MET A 48 -8.16 24.71 5.40
CA MET A 48 -8.57 24.13 4.12
C MET A 48 -9.96 24.61 3.68
N ARG A 49 -10.95 24.67 4.60
CA ARG A 49 -12.28 25.20 4.31
C ARG A 49 -12.24 26.63 3.79
N ALA A 50 -11.42 27.47 4.44
CA ALA A 50 -11.27 28.88 4.07
C ALA A 50 -10.57 29.04 2.74
N GLU A 51 -9.48 28.29 2.51
CA GLU A 51 -8.65 28.41 1.31
C GLU A 51 -9.38 27.91 0.05
N TYR A 52 -10.09 26.76 0.16
CA TYR A 52 -10.76 26.12 -0.99
C TYR A 52 -12.24 26.48 -1.10
N ALA A 53 -12.73 27.36 -0.23
CA ALA A 53 -14.13 27.84 -0.23
C ALA A 53 -15.15 26.68 -0.32
N PHE A 54 -15.05 25.72 0.60
CA PHE A 54 -15.91 24.53 0.61
C PHE A 54 -17.39 24.91 0.62
N THR A 55 -18.18 24.21 -0.19
CA THR A 55 -19.64 24.29 -0.18
C THR A 55 -20.21 23.74 1.12
N ASP A 56 -21.47 24.07 1.44
CA ASP A 56 -22.16 23.55 2.64
C ASP A 56 -22.15 22.01 2.67
N TYR A 57 -22.31 21.36 1.53
CA TYR A 57 -22.25 19.91 1.41
C TYR A 57 -20.85 19.37 1.77
N GLN A 58 -19.79 19.98 1.24
CA GLN A 58 -18.41 19.58 1.53
C GLN A 58 -18.06 19.81 3.00
N ASN A 59 -18.53 20.92 3.59
CA ASN A 59 -18.37 21.22 4.99
C ASN A 59 -19.05 20.18 5.88
N SER A 60 -20.31 19.81 5.57
CA SER A 60 -21.06 18.79 6.31
C SER A 60 -20.38 17.41 6.22
N ALA A 61 -19.92 17.03 5.03
CA ALA A 61 -19.21 15.77 4.84
C ALA A 61 -17.87 15.73 5.62
N LEU A 62 -17.14 16.86 5.66
CA LEU A 62 -15.92 16.98 6.45
C LEU A 62 -16.21 16.92 7.95
N ASP A 63 -17.31 17.55 8.42
CA ASP A 63 -17.71 17.48 9.83
C ASP A 63 -18.04 16.05 10.27
N GLU A 64 -18.75 15.28 9.43
CA GLU A 64 -19.01 13.86 9.69
C GLU A 64 -17.71 13.05 9.77
N LEU A 65 -16.77 13.27 8.86
CA LEU A 65 -15.45 12.61 8.88
C LEU A 65 -14.64 12.99 10.13
N LEU A 66 -14.65 14.26 10.53
CA LEU A 66 -13.93 14.73 11.70
C LEU A 66 -14.58 14.27 13.03
N ALA A 67 -15.90 14.02 13.03
CA ALA A 67 -16.60 13.47 14.20
C ALA A 67 -16.17 12.04 14.53
N ASP A 68 -15.79 11.24 13.51
CA ASP A 68 -15.26 9.89 13.71
C ASP A 68 -13.73 9.83 13.53
N ARG A 69 -13.03 10.56 14.39
CA ARG A 69 -11.55 10.58 14.40
C ARG A 69 -10.92 9.21 14.59
N ALA A 70 -11.59 8.29 15.28
CA ALA A 70 -11.10 6.94 15.50
C ALA A 70 -11.13 6.13 14.20
N ALA A 71 -12.20 6.22 13.41
CA ALA A 71 -12.27 5.61 12.08
C ALA A 71 -11.26 6.24 11.12
N LEU A 72 -11.10 7.58 11.15
CA LEU A 72 -10.08 8.27 10.36
C LEU A 72 -8.66 7.87 10.76
N ALA A 73 -8.37 7.78 12.05
CA ALA A 73 -7.06 7.34 12.56
C ALA A 73 -6.79 5.87 12.21
N SER A 74 -7.80 5.01 12.27
CA SER A 74 -7.71 3.62 11.83
C SER A 74 -7.48 3.52 10.31
N LEU A 75 -8.18 4.33 9.53
CA LEU A 75 -8.00 4.41 8.09
C LEU A 75 -6.61 4.97 7.75
N ALA A 76 -6.19 6.05 8.38
CA ALA A 76 -4.85 6.62 8.22
C ALA A 76 -3.76 5.68 8.74
N GLY A 77 -3.98 4.96 9.85
CA GLY A 77 -3.07 3.96 10.39
C GLY A 77 -2.91 2.75 9.47
N SER A 78 -3.97 2.36 8.75
CA SER A 78 -3.86 1.34 7.70
C SER A 78 -3.18 1.84 6.43
N LEU A 79 -3.08 3.17 6.24
CA LEU A 79 -2.35 3.81 5.13
C LEU A 79 -0.87 4.05 5.46
N THR A 80 -0.44 3.85 6.70
CA THR A 80 0.95 4.07 7.15
C THR A 80 1.81 2.80 7.15
N ILE A 81 1.62 1.92 6.18
CA ILE A 81 2.77 1.10 5.76
C ILE A 81 3.69 2.09 5.03
N THR A 82 4.72 2.51 5.72
CA THR A 82 5.64 3.52 5.20
C THR A 82 6.41 2.95 4.03
N SER A 83 6.85 3.81 3.11
CA SER A 83 7.80 3.41 2.06
C SER A 83 9.06 2.74 2.66
N ALA A 84 9.37 3.02 3.93
CA ALA A 84 10.46 2.41 4.69
C ALA A 84 10.22 0.91 4.93
N ASP A 85 9.01 0.51 5.37
CA ASP A 85 8.69 -0.90 5.62
C ASP A 85 8.76 -1.72 4.32
N VAL A 86 8.27 -1.15 3.22
CA VAL A 86 8.37 -1.78 1.89
C VAL A 86 9.82 -1.93 1.46
N LEU A 87 10.66 -0.91 1.67
CA LEU A 87 12.09 -0.96 1.36
C LEU A 87 12.83 -1.98 2.22
N GLU A 88 12.49 -2.11 3.50
CA GLU A 88 13.06 -3.12 4.39
C GLU A 88 12.77 -4.53 3.87
N VAL A 89 11.51 -4.81 3.49
CA VAL A 89 11.14 -6.10 2.88
C VAL A 89 11.91 -6.35 1.59
N LEU A 90 12.00 -5.38 0.69
CA LEU A 90 12.73 -5.51 -0.57
C LEU A 90 14.23 -5.76 -0.36
N ASN A 91 14.84 -5.07 0.61
CA ASN A 91 16.25 -5.25 0.95
C ASN A 91 16.52 -6.59 1.64
N SER A 92 15.51 -7.22 2.25
CA SER A 92 15.62 -8.53 2.90
C SER A 92 15.47 -9.72 1.94
N LEU A 93 15.11 -9.47 0.67
CA LEU A 93 14.93 -10.53 -0.31
C LEU A 93 16.23 -11.31 -0.54
N PRO A 94 16.18 -12.65 -0.63
CA PRO A 94 17.36 -13.48 -0.87
C PRO A 94 18.11 -13.08 -2.15
N ALA A 95 19.41 -12.91 -2.08
CA ALA A 95 20.23 -12.51 -3.23
C ALA A 95 20.12 -13.47 -4.42
N GLY A 96 19.90 -14.77 -4.17
CA GLY A 96 19.70 -15.80 -5.19
C GLY A 96 18.26 -15.97 -5.66
N LEU A 97 17.31 -15.14 -5.21
CA LEU A 97 15.92 -15.26 -5.62
C LEU A 97 15.79 -15.03 -7.13
N ASN A 98 14.98 -15.89 -7.79
CA ASN A 98 14.68 -15.78 -9.23
C ASN A 98 14.08 -14.40 -9.55
N GLN A 99 14.43 -13.83 -10.71
CA GLN A 99 14.00 -12.49 -11.09
C GLN A 99 12.48 -12.36 -11.19
N ILE A 100 11.78 -13.36 -11.75
CA ILE A 100 10.31 -13.36 -11.85
C ILE A 100 9.67 -13.27 -10.45
N ARG A 101 10.24 -13.93 -9.45
CA ARG A 101 9.78 -13.86 -8.07
C ARG A 101 10.02 -12.48 -7.46
N LYS A 102 11.19 -11.88 -7.72
CA LYS A 102 11.49 -10.50 -7.31
C LYS A 102 10.49 -9.54 -7.91
N ASP A 103 10.28 -9.61 -9.22
CA ASP A 103 9.34 -8.75 -9.95
C ASP A 103 7.92 -8.88 -9.39
N ALA A 104 7.50 -10.11 -9.04
CA ALA A 104 6.18 -10.35 -8.45
C ALA A 104 6.04 -9.72 -7.07
N VAL A 105 7.06 -9.84 -6.20
CA VAL A 105 7.09 -9.20 -4.87
C VAL A 105 7.11 -7.68 -4.99
N GLU A 106 8.00 -7.13 -5.82
CA GLU A 106 8.12 -5.68 -6.05
C GLU A 106 6.81 -5.10 -6.59
N THR A 107 6.19 -5.79 -7.56
CA THR A 107 4.92 -5.38 -8.14
C THR A 107 3.80 -5.41 -7.11
N ALA A 108 3.70 -6.46 -6.29
CA ALA A 108 2.71 -6.55 -5.22
C ALA A 108 2.90 -5.43 -4.17
N LEU A 109 4.12 -5.23 -3.71
CA LEU A 109 4.45 -4.21 -2.72
C LEU A 109 4.26 -2.78 -3.23
N SER A 110 4.30 -2.58 -4.56
CA SER A 110 4.03 -1.27 -5.17
C SER A 110 2.60 -0.75 -4.92
N LEU A 111 1.65 -1.66 -4.60
CA LEU A 111 0.26 -1.35 -4.30
C LEU A 111 0.02 -1.01 -2.83
N VAL A 112 0.92 -1.41 -1.94
CA VAL A 112 0.75 -1.26 -0.50
C VAL A 112 0.57 0.22 -0.13
N GLY A 113 -0.49 0.51 0.65
CA GLY A 113 -0.88 1.85 1.04
C GLY A 113 -1.47 2.73 -0.07
N LYS A 114 -1.58 2.21 -1.31
CA LYS A 114 -2.07 2.99 -2.47
C LYS A 114 -3.38 2.44 -3.04
N VAL A 115 -3.59 1.14 -2.99
CA VAL A 115 -4.79 0.48 -3.53
C VAL A 115 -5.49 -0.27 -2.42
N GLY A 116 -6.74 0.08 -2.16
CA GLY A 116 -7.55 -0.54 -1.11
C GLY A 116 -8.22 -1.84 -1.55
N TYR A 117 -8.75 -2.58 -0.57
CA TYR A 117 -9.52 -3.79 -0.83
C TYR A 117 -10.92 -3.45 -1.34
N PHE A 118 -11.31 -4.08 -2.46
CA PHE A 118 -12.64 -3.95 -3.04
C PHE A 118 -13.16 -5.33 -3.44
N TRP A 119 -14.22 -5.80 -2.80
CA TRP A 119 -14.80 -7.13 -3.07
C TRP A 119 -15.24 -7.29 -4.52
N GLY A 120 -14.68 -8.27 -5.22
CA GLY A 120 -14.85 -8.47 -6.67
C GLY A 120 -14.03 -7.52 -7.54
N GLY A 121 -13.10 -6.76 -6.94
CA GLY A 121 -12.23 -5.85 -7.65
C GLY A 121 -11.18 -6.55 -8.48
N LYS A 122 -11.13 -6.21 -9.76
CA LYS A 122 -10.21 -6.79 -10.74
C LYS A 122 -9.63 -5.71 -11.64
N SER A 123 -8.38 -5.89 -12.03
CA SER A 123 -7.73 -5.05 -13.02
C SER A 123 -6.82 -5.89 -13.93
N LEU A 124 -6.97 -5.70 -15.24
CA LEU A 124 -6.07 -6.20 -16.27
C LEU A 124 -5.51 -5.01 -17.05
N VAL A 125 -5.02 -4.01 -16.30
CA VAL A 125 -4.36 -2.83 -16.84
C VAL A 125 -2.88 -2.93 -16.55
N LEU A 126 -2.03 -2.65 -17.52
CA LEU A 126 -0.60 -2.52 -17.29
C LEU A 126 -0.33 -1.22 -16.55
N GLY A 127 0.36 -1.33 -15.43
CA GLY A 127 0.61 -0.20 -14.54
C GLY A 127 -0.63 0.23 -13.75
N TRP A 128 -0.75 1.53 -13.51
CA TRP A 128 -1.79 2.12 -12.66
C TRP A 128 -3.16 2.10 -13.34
N ASP A 129 -4.17 1.52 -12.67
CA ASP A 129 -5.55 1.60 -13.13
C ASP A 129 -6.22 2.88 -12.62
N SER A 130 -6.63 3.76 -13.54
CA SER A 130 -7.24 5.05 -13.21
C SER A 130 -8.58 4.95 -12.46
N ARG A 131 -9.17 3.76 -12.38
CA ARG A 131 -10.38 3.51 -11.60
C ARG A 131 -10.11 3.40 -10.11
N TRP A 132 -8.88 3.04 -9.69
CA TRP A 132 -8.55 2.90 -8.27
C TRP A 132 -8.77 4.18 -7.49
N GLY A 133 -9.38 4.04 -6.32
CA GLY A 133 -9.78 5.16 -5.48
C GLY A 133 -11.09 5.84 -5.88
N THR A 134 -11.64 5.60 -7.08
CA THR A 134 -12.95 6.14 -7.47
C THR A 134 -14.07 5.40 -6.76
N LEU A 135 -15.12 6.11 -6.33
CA LEU A 135 -16.28 5.50 -5.69
C LEU A 135 -17.06 4.63 -6.69
N GLN A 136 -17.11 3.32 -6.41
CA GLN A 136 -17.87 2.37 -7.21
C GLN A 136 -18.75 1.49 -6.32
N LYS A 137 -19.87 1.03 -6.88
CA LYS A 137 -20.78 0.11 -6.19
C LYS A 137 -20.20 -1.32 -6.22
N VAL A 138 -20.10 -1.93 -5.05
CA VAL A 138 -19.74 -3.36 -4.93
C VAL A 138 -20.90 -4.19 -5.45
N THR A 139 -20.70 -4.85 -6.58
CA THR A 139 -21.74 -5.67 -7.26
C THR A 139 -21.56 -7.17 -7.05
N ALA A 140 -20.34 -7.61 -6.71
CA ALA A 140 -20.08 -9.01 -6.42
C ALA A 140 -20.86 -9.47 -5.18
N ALA A 141 -21.52 -10.62 -5.28
CA ALA A 141 -22.30 -11.18 -4.17
C ALA A 141 -21.39 -11.86 -3.12
N GLY A 142 -21.96 -12.11 -1.94
CA GLY A 142 -21.30 -12.94 -0.92
C GLY A 142 -20.43 -12.19 0.09
N ASN A 143 -20.49 -10.86 0.15
CA ASN A 143 -19.76 -10.06 1.14
C ASN A 143 -20.69 -9.03 1.79
N SER A 144 -20.38 -8.63 3.02
CA SER A 144 -21.14 -7.60 3.76
C SER A 144 -21.10 -6.22 3.09
N THR A 145 -20.13 -5.97 2.23
CA THR A 145 -20.01 -4.73 1.46
C THR A 145 -20.84 -4.72 0.18
N THR A 146 -21.42 -5.86 -0.24
CA THR A 146 -22.23 -5.96 -1.46
C THR A 146 -23.36 -4.93 -1.44
N GLY A 147 -23.49 -4.17 -2.51
CA GLY A 147 -24.50 -3.10 -2.66
C GLY A 147 -24.06 -1.73 -2.14
N THR A 148 -22.97 -1.62 -1.38
CA THR A 148 -22.43 -0.33 -0.90
C THR A 148 -21.49 0.30 -1.92
N TYR A 149 -21.26 1.61 -1.79
CA TYR A 149 -20.25 2.33 -2.56
C TYR A 149 -18.93 2.37 -1.78
N ARG A 150 -17.84 2.02 -2.43
CA ARG A 150 -16.49 1.98 -1.87
C ARG A 150 -15.47 2.52 -2.86
N PRO A 151 -14.32 3.05 -2.41
CA PRO A 151 -13.19 3.31 -3.29
C PRO A 151 -12.80 2.03 -4.03
N TYR A 152 -12.78 2.09 -5.36
CA TYR A 152 -12.43 0.92 -6.17
C TYR A 152 -10.99 0.51 -5.95
N GLY A 153 -10.76 -0.78 -5.88
CA GLY A 153 -9.45 -1.40 -5.67
C GLY A 153 -9.46 -2.84 -6.16
N LEU A 154 -8.75 -3.69 -5.48
CA LEU A 154 -8.59 -5.10 -5.83
C LEU A 154 -9.10 -5.99 -4.69
N ASP A 155 -9.68 -7.15 -5.01
CA ASP A 155 -9.80 -8.24 -4.04
C ASP A 155 -8.50 -9.07 -3.99
N CYS A 156 -8.44 -10.05 -3.09
CA CYS A 156 -7.25 -10.88 -2.91
C CYS A 156 -6.78 -11.55 -4.22
N SER A 157 -7.69 -12.19 -4.94
CA SER A 157 -7.39 -12.84 -6.21
C SER A 157 -7.19 -11.84 -7.36
N GLY A 158 -7.86 -10.69 -7.31
CA GLY A 158 -7.65 -9.61 -8.27
C GLY A 158 -6.28 -8.97 -8.18
N MET A 159 -5.74 -8.87 -6.97
CA MET A 159 -4.36 -8.44 -6.75
C MET A 159 -3.38 -9.42 -7.41
N MET A 160 -3.58 -10.73 -7.21
CA MET A 160 -2.72 -11.74 -7.84
C MET A 160 -2.83 -11.69 -9.37
N ASP A 161 -4.05 -11.60 -9.91
CA ASP A 161 -4.27 -11.46 -11.36
C ASP A 161 -3.51 -10.24 -11.91
N TRP A 162 -3.59 -9.10 -11.22
CA TRP A 162 -2.92 -7.87 -11.67
C TRP A 162 -1.40 -7.99 -11.59
N VAL A 163 -0.85 -8.58 -10.51
CA VAL A 163 0.60 -8.79 -10.35
C VAL A 163 1.13 -9.62 -11.50
N PHE A 164 0.57 -10.80 -11.73
CA PHE A 164 1.05 -11.70 -12.79
C PHE A 164 0.81 -11.16 -14.19
N TYR A 165 -0.28 -10.43 -14.40
CA TYR A 165 -0.52 -9.74 -15.66
C TYR A 165 0.54 -8.68 -15.95
N ASN A 166 0.96 -7.91 -14.94
CA ASN A 166 1.95 -6.86 -15.11
C ASN A 166 3.37 -7.40 -15.32
N ILE A 167 3.81 -8.38 -14.54
CA ILE A 167 5.17 -8.94 -14.71
C ILE A 167 5.34 -9.74 -16.02
N THR A 168 4.26 -10.13 -16.66
CA THR A 168 4.28 -10.82 -17.95
C THR A 168 3.97 -9.90 -19.13
N GLY A 169 3.89 -8.59 -18.92
CA GLY A 169 3.60 -7.63 -19.98
C GLY A 169 2.20 -7.74 -20.57
N GLY A 170 1.24 -8.27 -19.81
CA GLY A 170 -0.16 -8.42 -20.23
C GLY A 170 -0.51 -9.78 -20.82
N GLU A 171 0.39 -10.75 -20.78
CA GLU A 171 0.18 -12.05 -21.41
C GLU A 171 -0.49 -13.09 -20.50
N TYR A 172 -0.29 -13.00 -19.17
CA TYR A 172 -0.72 -14.04 -18.24
C TYR A 172 -1.66 -13.54 -17.16
N VAL A 173 -2.75 -14.27 -16.96
CA VAL A 173 -3.69 -14.11 -15.83
C VAL A 173 -3.75 -15.42 -15.08
N LEU A 174 -3.30 -15.41 -13.81
CA LEU A 174 -3.28 -16.57 -12.95
C LEU A 174 -4.72 -17.05 -12.66
N GLY A 175 -4.98 -18.34 -12.95
CA GLY A 175 -6.34 -18.89 -12.77
C GLY A 175 -7.39 -18.28 -13.70
N ARG A 176 -7.00 -17.49 -14.67
CA ARG A 176 -7.86 -16.88 -15.70
C ARG A 176 -9.05 -16.10 -15.13
N GLY A 177 -8.83 -15.37 -14.03
CA GLY A 177 -9.85 -14.56 -13.38
C GLY A 177 -10.88 -15.33 -12.55
N GLY A 178 -10.68 -16.62 -12.33
CA GLY A 178 -11.62 -17.51 -11.61
C GLY A 178 -11.59 -17.45 -10.10
N GLY A 179 -10.93 -16.48 -9.48
CA GLY A 179 -10.82 -16.33 -8.03
C GLY A 179 -9.72 -17.21 -7.40
N ALA A 180 -9.62 -17.19 -6.05
CA ALA A 180 -8.56 -17.89 -5.32
C ALA A 180 -8.54 -19.40 -5.58
N THR A 181 -9.68 -20.06 -5.58
CA THR A 181 -9.78 -21.51 -5.88
C THR A 181 -9.21 -21.87 -7.26
N ALA A 182 -9.53 -21.06 -8.28
CA ALA A 182 -8.99 -21.28 -9.61
C ALA A 182 -7.48 -21.01 -9.66
N GLN A 183 -7.00 -19.99 -8.98
CA GLN A 183 -5.58 -19.69 -8.86
C GLN A 183 -4.81 -20.82 -8.17
N HIS A 184 -5.36 -21.34 -7.07
CA HIS A 184 -4.77 -22.46 -6.33
C HIS A 184 -4.57 -23.70 -7.23
N SER A 185 -5.51 -23.98 -8.12
CA SER A 185 -5.43 -25.13 -9.03
C SER A 185 -4.24 -25.08 -10.01
N TYR A 186 -3.63 -23.92 -10.19
CA TYR A 186 -2.42 -23.74 -11.02
C TYR A 186 -1.12 -23.78 -10.20
N CYS A 187 -1.21 -23.92 -8.88
CA CYS A 187 -0.06 -23.90 -8.00
C CYS A 187 0.39 -25.33 -7.64
N THR A 188 1.69 -25.51 -7.45
CA THR A 188 2.27 -26.72 -6.88
C THR A 188 2.46 -26.50 -5.38
N PRO A 189 1.90 -27.32 -4.49
CA PRO A 189 2.04 -27.16 -3.05
C PRO A 189 3.50 -27.29 -2.61
N VAL A 190 3.91 -26.41 -1.71
CA VAL A 190 5.19 -26.45 -1.00
C VAL A 190 4.93 -26.37 0.50
N SER A 191 5.84 -26.90 1.31
CA SER A 191 5.75 -26.70 2.75
C SER A 191 6.07 -25.28 3.15
N GLN A 192 5.62 -24.83 4.32
CA GLN A 192 5.96 -23.49 4.83
C GLN A 192 7.48 -23.30 4.96
N ALA A 193 8.22 -24.34 5.27
CA ALA A 193 9.68 -24.28 5.40
C ALA A 193 10.41 -24.10 4.06
N GLU A 194 9.77 -24.49 2.96
CA GLU A 194 10.30 -24.40 1.60
C GLU A 194 9.73 -23.17 0.85
N ALA A 195 8.75 -22.51 1.45
CA ALA A 195 8.14 -21.32 0.84
C ALA A 195 9.20 -20.24 0.56
N GLN A 196 9.05 -19.53 -0.54
CA GLN A 196 9.95 -18.47 -0.96
C GLN A 196 9.15 -17.20 -1.29
N PRO A 197 9.75 -16.01 -1.19
CA PRO A 197 9.12 -14.81 -1.72
C PRO A 197 8.69 -15.01 -3.18
N GLY A 198 7.47 -14.58 -3.50
CA GLY A 198 6.83 -14.83 -4.78
C GLY A 198 5.97 -16.10 -4.83
N ASP A 199 5.94 -16.94 -3.79
CA ASP A 199 4.95 -18.02 -3.65
C ASP A 199 3.60 -17.45 -3.23
N LEU A 200 2.52 -18.18 -3.52
CA LEU A 200 1.19 -17.81 -3.09
C LEU A 200 0.79 -18.57 -1.82
N ALA A 201 0.20 -17.85 -0.89
CA ALA A 201 -0.36 -18.41 0.34
C ALA A 201 -1.88 -18.38 0.26
N PHE A 202 -2.51 -19.55 0.41
CA PHE A 202 -3.96 -19.72 0.38
C PHE A 202 -4.48 -20.08 1.77
N TYR A 203 -5.69 -19.60 2.09
CA TYR A 203 -6.41 -20.14 3.22
C TYR A 203 -6.86 -21.59 2.90
N PRO A 204 -7.01 -22.48 3.91
CA PRO A 204 -7.33 -23.87 3.67
C PRO A 204 -8.62 -24.14 2.89
N ASP A 205 -9.54 -23.19 2.90
CA ASP A 205 -10.83 -23.21 2.19
C ASP A 205 -10.83 -22.41 0.89
N ASP A 206 -9.66 -21.94 0.45
CA ASP A 206 -9.49 -21.07 -0.70
C ASP A 206 -10.29 -19.75 -0.65
N SER A 207 -10.75 -19.36 0.53
CA SER A 207 -11.49 -18.09 0.67
C SER A 207 -10.61 -16.85 0.52
N HIS A 208 -9.29 -17.02 0.60
CA HIS A 208 -8.33 -15.93 0.51
C HIS A 208 -7.00 -16.38 -0.07
N VAL A 209 -6.30 -15.43 -0.73
CA VAL A 209 -4.96 -15.62 -1.28
C VAL A 209 -4.11 -14.37 -1.07
N GLY A 210 -2.82 -14.55 -0.89
CA GLY A 210 -1.82 -13.49 -0.88
C GLY A 210 -0.49 -14.00 -1.43
N ILE A 211 0.45 -13.09 -1.60
CA ILE A 211 1.81 -13.40 -2.06
C ILE A 211 2.79 -13.31 -0.89
N VAL A 212 3.63 -14.33 -0.73
CA VAL A 212 4.71 -14.33 0.25
C VAL A 212 5.75 -13.29 -0.17
N VAL A 213 6.07 -12.36 0.72
CA VAL A 213 7.06 -11.30 0.47
C VAL A 213 8.32 -11.45 1.32
N GLY A 214 8.29 -12.34 2.31
CA GLY A 214 9.43 -12.59 3.19
C GLY A 214 9.04 -13.36 4.45
N TRP A 215 9.84 -13.19 5.49
CA TRP A 215 9.61 -13.76 6.82
C TRP A 215 9.77 -12.68 7.88
N ARG A 216 9.02 -12.85 8.95
CA ARG A 216 9.19 -12.08 10.18
C ARG A 216 10.30 -12.70 11.02
N GLU A 217 10.80 -11.95 12.00
CA GLU A 217 11.81 -12.43 12.96
C GLU A 217 11.34 -13.67 13.75
N ASP A 218 10.04 -13.82 13.95
CA ASP A 218 9.44 -14.99 14.64
C ASP A 218 9.28 -16.23 13.75
N GLY A 219 9.82 -16.18 12.51
CA GLY A 219 9.79 -17.27 11.54
C GLY A 219 8.46 -17.47 10.81
N LYS A 220 7.50 -16.55 10.99
CA LYS A 220 6.24 -16.58 10.25
C LYS A 220 6.39 -15.93 8.88
N LEU A 221 5.64 -16.43 7.90
CA LEU A 221 5.58 -15.82 6.58
C LEU A 221 5.01 -14.40 6.67
N LEU A 222 5.64 -13.48 5.95
CA LEU A 222 5.11 -12.17 5.67
C LEU A 222 4.39 -12.24 4.32
N VAL A 223 3.11 -11.91 4.33
CA VAL A 223 2.23 -12.06 3.16
C VAL A 223 1.59 -10.72 2.83
N CYS A 224 1.68 -10.33 1.56
CA CYS A 224 0.98 -9.17 1.02
C CYS A 224 -0.35 -9.63 0.39
N HIS A 225 -1.48 -8.99 0.78
CA HIS A 225 -2.81 -9.37 0.31
C HIS A 225 -3.81 -8.21 0.33
#